data_77dfc0618199d5f6ce1473f93ab8b426
#
_entry.id   77dfc0618199d5f6ce1473f93ab8b426
#
_cell.length_a   1.000
_cell.length_b   1.000
_cell.length_c   1.000
_cell.angle_alpha   90.00
_cell.angle_beta   90.00
_cell.angle_gamma   90.00
#
_symmetry.space_group_name_H-M   'P 1'
#
loop_
_entity.id
_entity.type
_entity.pdbx_description
1 polymer ?
#
loop_
_entity_poly.entity_id
_entity_poly.type
_entity_poly.pdbx_seq_one_letter_code
_entity_poly.pdbx_strand_id
1 'polypeptide(L)'
;MKLKFILILFALFLPSLGQAALRVVVSVDWEGRNLDPQNLAAMEHFRHDYPHVPLQHFLNAAYYTKADADARITTAAIRSVLREGDEHGLHIHAWRSLVQAARVKFRTEPAFRGPMDLSQCDPDCGHDVNMAAYNEKELQKLIRFSINTLVKHGFDRPRSFRAGAWQADNHVFRALAKEGITLDSSATSAEYLKERWGKSLLYPVVGKLWPNTTATSQPYHIKLGSGLSMLELPNNGCLADYVSGDMIAQTFQKNVALWKQNKNQDVYLSIGFHQETALKFLPHLRQGLDAIQQGAERENLPVEFVVPPFKL
;
A
#
# COMPACT_ATOMS: atom_id res chain seq x y z
N MET A 1 20.78 13.96 68.76
CA MET A 1 20.19 14.23 67.48
C MET A 1 20.85 13.35 66.43
N LYS A 2 20.16 12.32 65.97
CA LYS A 2 20.69 11.40 64.94
C LYS A 2 20.12 11.81 63.57
N LEU A 3 20.94 12.34 62.70
CA LEU A 3 20.58 12.74 61.34
C LEU A 3 20.41 11.46 60.48
N LYS A 4 19.17 11.20 60.01
CA LYS A 4 18.91 10.12 59.06
C LYS A 4 19.11 10.67 57.66
N PHE A 5 20.16 10.21 56.94
CA PHE A 5 20.34 10.40 55.51
C PHE A 5 19.33 9.53 54.76
N ILE A 6 18.40 10.15 54.06
CA ILE A 6 17.52 9.47 53.09
C ILE A 6 18.27 9.46 51.75
N LEU A 7 18.72 8.29 51.34
CA LEU A 7 19.28 8.07 49.99
C LEU A 7 18.11 7.99 49.01
N ILE A 8 17.90 9.06 48.21
CA ILE A 8 16.95 9.04 47.10
C ILE A 8 17.66 8.37 45.92
N LEU A 9 17.30 7.13 45.63
CA LEU A 9 17.71 6.42 44.40
C LEU A 9 16.97 7.05 43.23
N PHE A 10 17.64 7.89 42.45
CA PHE A 10 17.17 8.30 41.13
C PHE A 10 17.31 7.08 40.21
N ALA A 11 16.22 6.37 39.92
CA ALA A 11 16.14 5.42 38.83
C ALA A 11 16.23 6.23 37.54
N LEU A 12 17.41 6.21 36.90
CA LEU A 12 17.58 6.67 35.51
C LEU A 12 16.72 5.76 34.64
N PHE A 13 15.56 6.23 34.20
CA PHE A 13 14.84 5.68 33.09
C PHE A 13 15.68 5.93 31.84
N LEU A 14 16.58 5.03 31.51
CA LEU A 14 17.14 4.95 30.18
C LEU A 14 15.98 4.57 29.26
N PRO A 15 15.69 5.35 28.18
CA PRO A 15 14.74 4.90 27.19
C PRO A 15 15.26 3.55 26.67
N SER A 16 14.47 2.50 26.81
CA SER A 16 14.78 1.25 26.17
C SER A 16 14.90 1.55 24.68
N LEU A 17 16.10 1.43 24.12
CA LEU A 17 16.28 1.36 22.68
C LEU A 17 15.35 0.21 22.25
N GLY A 18 14.27 0.55 21.51
CA GLY A 18 13.28 -0.43 21.09
C GLY A 18 14.01 -1.59 20.41
N GLN A 19 13.75 -2.79 20.88
CA GLN A 19 14.34 -3.98 20.25
C GLN A 19 13.88 -4.02 18.82
N ALA A 20 14.82 -4.25 17.89
CA ALA A 20 14.47 -4.40 16.47
C ALA A 20 13.48 -5.56 16.27
N ALA A 21 12.50 -5.36 15.42
CA ALA A 21 11.37 -6.26 15.24
C ALA A 21 11.15 -6.63 13.77
N LEU A 22 10.32 -7.67 13.58
CA LEU A 22 9.71 -7.97 12.30
C LEU A 22 8.44 -7.12 12.17
N ARG A 23 8.49 -6.10 11.32
CA ARG A 23 7.43 -5.14 11.07
C ARG A 23 6.53 -5.65 9.93
N VAL A 24 5.30 -6.00 10.24
CA VAL A 24 4.34 -6.45 9.22
C VAL A 24 3.39 -5.30 8.90
N VAL A 25 3.37 -4.91 7.62
CA VAL A 25 2.45 -3.90 7.08
C VAL A 25 1.38 -4.63 6.28
N VAL A 26 0.11 -4.44 6.65
CA VAL A 26 -1.03 -4.96 5.89
C VAL A 26 -1.70 -3.80 5.17
N SER A 27 -1.77 -3.87 3.83
CA SER A 27 -2.31 -2.79 3.01
C SER A 27 -3.55 -3.20 2.24
N VAL A 28 -4.36 -2.20 1.87
CA VAL A 28 -5.55 -2.36 1.04
C VAL A 28 -5.46 -1.43 -0.15
N ASP A 29 -5.49 -1.98 -1.35
CA ASP A 29 -5.56 -1.21 -2.59
C ASP A 29 -7.03 -1.02 -2.97
N TRP A 30 -7.43 0.25 -3.10
CA TRP A 30 -8.76 0.66 -3.53
C TRP A 30 -8.70 1.06 -5.00
N GLU A 31 -9.16 0.16 -5.86
CA GLU A 31 -8.98 0.25 -7.31
C GLU A 31 -9.77 1.40 -7.97
N GLY A 32 -10.79 1.94 -7.29
CA GLY A 32 -11.62 3.02 -7.85
C GLY A 32 -12.67 2.53 -8.85
N ARG A 33 -12.97 1.22 -8.87
CA ARG A 33 -13.95 0.63 -9.77
C ARG A 33 -15.36 0.70 -9.19
N ASN A 34 -15.59 0.01 -8.08
CA ASN A 34 -16.86 -0.05 -7.38
C ASN A 34 -16.67 -0.31 -5.87
N LEU A 35 -17.72 -0.12 -5.11
CA LEU A 35 -17.78 -0.38 -3.66
C LEU A 35 -18.83 -1.46 -3.41
N ASP A 36 -18.52 -2.68 -3.83
CA ASP A 36 -19.41 -3.84 -3.66
C ASP A 36 -19.65 -4.11 -2.17
N PRO A 37 -20.92 -4.17 -1.70
CA PRO A 37 -21.25 -4.38 -0.30
C PRO A 37 -20.72 -5.71 0.26
N GLN A 38 -20.60 -6.77 -0.55
CA GLN A 38 -20.10 -8.05 -0.08
C GLN A 38 -18.60 -8.00 0.21
N ASN A 39 -17.84 -7.28 -0.61
CA ASN A 39 -16.42 -7.05 -0.36
C ASN A 39 -16.20 -6.18 0.88
N LEU A 40 -17.01 -5.12 1.07
CA LEU A 40 -16.94 -4.28 2.28
C LEU A 40 -17.29 -5.09 3.54
N ALA A 41 -18.33 -5.93 3.50
CA ALA A 41 -18.70 -6.82 4.60
C ALA A 41 -17.58 -7.84 4.91
N ALA A 42 -16.92 -8.40 3.89
CA ALA A 42 -15.77 -9.28 4.08
C ALA A 42 -14.60 -8.57 4.77
N MET A 43 -14.35 -7.29 4.42
CA MET A 43 -13.35 -6.45 5.10
C MET A 43 -13.76 -6.16 6.55
N GLU A 44 -15.01 -5.85 6.81
CA GLU A 44 -15.51 -5.61 8.17
C GLU A 44 -15.33 -6.85 9.06
N HIS A 45 -15.67 -8.05 8.55
CA HIS A 45 -15.40 -9.30 9.25
C HIS A 45 -13.90 -9.52 9.50
N PHE A 46 -13.06 -9.23 8.51
CA PHE A 46 -11.61 -9.28 8.71
C PHE A 46 -11.14 -8.35 9.84
N ARG A 47 -11.65 -7.11 9.90
CA ARG A 47 -11.34 -6.15 10.95
C ARG A 47 -11.79 -6.59 12.34
N HIS A 48 -12.89 -7.34 12.40
CA HIS A 48 -13.38 -7.94 13.65
C HIS A 48 -12.45 -9.06 14.14
N ASP A 49 -12.00 -9.93 13.22
CA ASP A 49 -11.18 -11.10 13.58
C ASP A 49 -9.72 -10.72 13.88
N TYR A 50 -9.21 -9.63 13.26
CA TYR A 50 -7.84 -9.11 13.45
C TYR A 50 -7.85 -7.67 13.97
N PRO A 51 -8.41 -7.39 15.17
CA PRO A 51 -8.58 -6.03 15.68
C PRO A 51 -7.25 -5.32 16.00
N HIS A 52 -6.17 -6.10 16.18
CA HIS A 52 -4.83 -5.61 16.49
C HIS A 52 -3.99 -5.31 15.24
N VAL A 53 -4.51 -5.57 14.04
CA VAL A 53 -3.82 -5.32 12.78
C VAL A 53 -4.30 -3.99 12.19
N PRO A 54 -3.51 -2.89 12.29
CA PRO A 54 -3.82 -1.66 11.59
C PRO A 54 -3.65 -1.85 10.08
N LEU A 55 -4.44 -1.13 9.28
CA LEU A 55 -4.37 -1.22 7.82
C LEU A 55 -3.85 0.08 7.20
N GLN A 56 -3.00 -0.07 6.20
CA GLN A 56 -2.61 1.01 5.30
C GLN A 56 -3.57 1.01 4.10
N HIS A 57 -4.49 1.97 4.05
CA HIS A 57 -5.46 2.08 2.97
C HIS A 57 -4.94 3.00 1.87
N PHE A 58 -4.63 2.47 0.70
CA PHE A 58 -4.35 3.25 -0.49
C PHE A 58 -5.66 3.61 -1.19
N LEU A 59 -6.24 4.76 -0.81
CA LEU A 59 -7.56 5.21 -1.24
C LEU A 59 -7.54 5.81 -2.65
N ASN A 60 -8.61 5.61 -3.42
CA ASN A 60 -8.73 6.08 -4.79
C ASN A 60 -9.84 7.13 -4.94
N ALA A 61 -9.46 8.30 -5.44
CA ALA A 61 -10.41 9.40 -5.68
C ALA A 61 -11.37 9.13 -6.86
N ALA A 62 -11.11 8.11 -7.68
CA ALA A 62 -11.96 7.78 -8.83
C ALA A 62 -13.41 7.43 -8.44
N TYR A 63 -13.63 6.90 -7.23
CA TYR A 63 -14.99 6.66 -6.73
C TYR A 63 -15.88 7.91 -6.72
N TYR A 64 -15.28 9.10 -6.60
CA TYR A 64 -15.99 10.39 -6.56
C TYR A 64 -16.17 11.02 -7.93
N THR A 65 -15.60 10.44 -8.99
CA THR A 65 -15.64 11.01 -10.35
C THR A 65 -16.47 10.20 -11.33
N LYS A 66 -17.01 9.06 -10.89
CA LYS A 66 -17.94 8.25 -11.70
C LYS A 66 -19.21 9.03 -11.99
N ALA A 67 -19.86 8.74 -13.11
CA ALA A 67 -21.06 9.46 -13.56
C ALA A 67 -22.23 9.38 -12.56
N ASP A 68 -22.34 8.28 -11.84
CA ASP A 68 -23.38 7.98 -10.84
C ASP A 68 -22.91 8.14 -9.39
N ALA A 69 -21.74 8.77 -9.16
CA ALA A 69 -21.17 8.90 -7.83
C ALA A 69 -22.01 9.80 -6.92
N ASP A 70 -22.52 9.23 -5.82
CA ASP A 70 -22.99 10.00 -4.67
C ASP A 70 -21.88 10.07 -3.62
N ALA A 71 -21.33 11.27 -3.44
CA ALA A 71 -20.20 11.48 -2.55
C ALA A 71 -20.47 11.11 -1.09
N ARG A 72 -21.71 11.26 -0.61
CA ARG A 72 -22.11 10.90 0.75
C ARG A 72 -22.14 9.39 0.91
N ILE A 73 -22.76 8.67 -0.03
CA ILE A 73 -22.80 7.20 -0.02
C ILE A 73 -21.40 6.63 -0.17
N THR A 74 -20.62 7.14 -1.12
CA THR A 74 -19.22 6.75 -1.34
C THR A 74 -18.37 6.90 -0.06
N THR A 75 -18.47 8.07 0.59
CA THR A 75 -17.71 8.34 1.82
C THR A 75 -18.14 7.42 2.96
N ALA A 76 -19.45 7.19 3.13
CA ALA A 76 -19.97 6.31 4.16
C ALA A 76 -19.49 4.85 3.93
N ALA A 77 -19.53 4.37 2.69
CA ALA A 77 -19.07 3.03 2.32
C ALA A 77 -17.57 2.83 2.59
N ILE A 78 -16.72 3.79 2.22
CA ILE A 78 -15.28 3.70 2.52
C ILE A 78 -15.07 3.73 4.05
N ARG A 79 -15.73 4.64 4.77
CA ARG A 79 -15.56 4.78 6.23
C ARG A 79 -16.07 3.59 7.03
N SER A 80 -16.97 2.77 6.49
CA SER A 80 -17.50 1.61 7.22
C SER A 80 -16.44 0.60 7.65
N VAL A 81 -15.31 0.56 6.93
CA VAL A 81 -14.22 -0.39 7.18
C VAL A 81 -12.94 0.25 7.75
N LEU A 82 -12.87 1.59 7.78
CA LEU A 82 -11.75 2.31 8.38
C LEU A 82 -11.85 2.32 9.90
N ARG A 83 -10.71 2.31 10.58
CA ARG A 83 -10.62 2.36 12.04
C ARG A 83 -9.55 3.35 12.49
N GLU A 84 -9.65 3.77 13.74
CA GLU A 84 -8.59 4.51 14.40
C GLU A 84 -7.28 3.71 14.39
N GLY A 85 -6.17 4.38 14.06
CA GLY A 85 -4.87 3.75 13.90
C GLY A 85 -4.56 3.26 12.48
N ASP A 86 -5.51 3.32 11.55
CA ASP A 86 -5.24 3.07 10.13
C ASP A 86 -4.53 4.28 9.49
N GLU A 87 -3.82 4.03 8.38
CA GLU A 87 -3.17 5.07 7.58
C GLU A 87 -3.90 5.22 6.24
N HIS A 88 -4.08 6.47 5.80
CA HIS A 88 -4.74 6.81 4.55
C HIS A 88 -3.74 7.28 3.51
N GLY A 89 -3.28 6.35 2.68
CA GLY A 89 -2.46 6.62 1.50
C GLY A 89 -3.32 6.91 0.26
N LEU A 90 -2.65 7.12 -0.87
CA LEU A 90 -3.25 7.39 -2.16
C LEU A 90 -2.98 6.25 -3.15
N HIS A 91 -4.03 5.79 -3.84
CA HIS A 91 -3.95 4.88 -4.98
C HIS A 91 -4.51 5.54 -6.23
N ILE A 92 -3.82 5.38 -7.34
CA ILE A 92 -4.29 5.94 -8.61
C ILE A 92 -4.20 4.90 -9.73
N HIS A 93 -5.35 4.60 -10.32
CA HIS A 93 -5.48 4.14 -11.69
C HIS A 93 -5.93 5.30 -12.58
N ALA A 94 -5.48 5.33 -13.82
CA ALA A 94 -5.78 6.43 -14.74
C ALA A 94 -7.20 6.33 -15.32
N TRP A 95 -8.21 6.14 -14.44
CA TRP A 95 -9.61 6.14 -14.85
C TRP A 95 -9.96 7.37 -15.67
N ARG A 96 -10.71 7.21 -16.77
CA ARG A 96 -11.09 8.30 -17.66
C ARG A 96 -11.81 9.42 -16.92
N SER A 97 -12.75 9.05 -16.05
CA SER A 97 -13.49 10.01 -15.23
C SER A 97 -12.58 10.84 -14.33
N LEU A 98 -11.59 10.18 -13.65
CA LEU A 98 -10.64 10.83 -12.75
C LEU A 98 -9.69 11.76 -13.52
N VAL A 99 -9.13 11.28 -14.64
CA VAL A 99 -8.21 12.05 -15.48
C VAL A 99 -8.86 13.30 -16.04
N GLN A 100 -10.12 13.18 -16.53
CA GLN A 100 -10.89 14.32 -17.05
C GLN A 100 -11.27 15.32 -15.94
N ALA A 101 -11.66 14.82 -14.76
CA ALA A 101 -11.96 15.68 -13.61
C ALA A 101 -10.72 16.47 -13.15
N ALA A 102 -9.53 15.89 -13.26
CA ALA A 102 -8.26 16.57 -13.00
C ALA A 102 -7.83 17.53 -14.12
N ARG A 103 -8.67 17.73 -15.17
CA ARG A 103 -8.37 18.56 -16.36
C ARG A 103 -7.06 18.12 -17.06
N VAL A 104 -6.88 16.81 -17.19
CA VAL A 104 -5.80 16.18 -17.95
C VAL A 104 -6.41 15.48 -19.17
N LYS A 105 -5.68 15.45 -20.29
CA LYS A 105 -6.11 14.75 -21.48
C LYS A 105 -6.02 13.24 -21.22
N PHE A 106 -7.14 12.54 -21.35
CA PHE A 106 -7.17 11.08 -21.22
C PHE A 106 -6.33 10.42 -22.33
N ARG A 107 -5.62 9.36 -21.95
CA ARG A 107 -4.79 8.53 -22.83
C ARG A 107 -5.31 7.09 -22.81
N THR A 108 -5.16 6.40 -23.92
CA THR A 108 -5.57 5.01 -24.09
C THR A 108 -4.41 4.02 -24.03
N GLU A 109 -3.17 4.54 -24.09
CA GLU A 109 -1.94 3.74 -24.12
C GLU A 109 -0.74 4.53 -23.57
N PRO A 110 0.33 3.85 -23.12
CA PRO A 110 0.42 2.40 -23.00
C PRO A 110 -0.50 1.84 -21.91
N ALA A 111 -1.08 0.68 -22.16
CA ALA A 111 -1.94 -0.05 -21.23
C ALA A 111 -1.49 -1.50 -21.11
N PHE A 112 -1.58 -2.10 -19.92
CA PHE A 112 -1.06 -3.45 -19.68
C PHE A 112 -1.92 -4.57 -20.29
N ARG A 113 -3.13 -4.25 -20.75
CA ARG A 113 -4.01 -5.16 -21.52
C ARG A 113 -3.94 -4.93 -23.02
N GLY A 114 -3.11 -4.01 -23.49
CA GLY A 114 -3.04 -3.55 -24.87
C GLY A 114 -3.86 -2.30 -25.15
N PRO A 115 -3.87 -1.80 -26.38
CA PRO A 115 -4.59 -0.60 -26.77
C PRO A 115 -6.07 -0.67 -26.38
N MET A 116 -6.58 0.41 -25.79
CA MET A 116 -7.95 0.46 -25.30
C MET A 116 -8.92 0.90 -26.40
N ASP A 117 -10.01 0.17 -26.57
CA ASP A 117 -11.12 0.55 -27.41
C ASP A 117 -12.10 1.45 -26.62
N LEU A 118 -12.15 2.73 -26.99
CA LEU A 118 -13.02 3.71 -26.32
C LEU A 118 -14.51 3.43 -26.55
N SER A 119 -14.91 2.64 -27.55
CA SER A 119 -16.31 2.24 -27.74
C SER A 119 -16.80 1.30 -26.64
N GLN A 120 -15.87 0.64 -25.91
CA GLN A 120 -16.15 -0.25 -24.80
C GLN A 120 -15.95 0.42 -23.43
N CYS A 121 -15.84 1.75 -23.41
CA CYS A 121 -15.61 2.56 -22.21
C CYS A 121 -16.93 2.90 -21.48
N ASP A 122 -17.65 1.90 -21.01
CA ASP A 122 -18.91 2.04 -20.29
C ASP A 122 -18.90 1.17 -19.00
N PRO A 123 -19.21 1.74 -17.83
CA PRO A 123 -19.48 3.16 -17.53
C PRO A 123 -18.18 4.00 -17.43
N ASP A 124 -17.01 3.40 -17.31
CA ASP A 124 -15.71 4.07 -17.22
C ASP A 124 -14.57 3.10 -17.60
N CYS A 125 -13.43 3.62 -18.04
CA CYS A 125 -12.29 2.86 -18.47
C CYS A 125 -10.96 3.53 -18.06
N GLY A 126 -9.82 2.90 -18.39
CA GLY A 126 -8.51 3.48 -18.16
C GLY A 126 -7.77 2.93 -16.94
N HIS A 127 -8.37 1.99 -16.20
CA HIS A 127 -7.70 1.39 -15.04
C HIS A 127 -6.40 0.67 -15.39
N ASP A 128 -6.24 0.23 -16.62
CA ASP A 128 -5.08 -0.48 -17.15
C ASP A 128 -4.07 0.43 -17.87
N VAL A 129 -4.37 1.73 -18.03
CA VAL A 129 -3.45 2.70 -18.59
C VAL A 129 -2.34 3.01 -17.57
N ASN A 130 -1.09 2.95 -18.04
CA ASN A 130 0.08 3.24 -17.22
C ASN A 130 0.12 4.71 -16.82
N MET A 131 0.34 4.99 -15.54
CA MET A 131 0.54 6.37 -15.06
C MET A 131 1.73 7.06 -15.75
N ALA A 132 2.78 6.33 -16.11
CA ALA A 132 3.92 6.85 -16.87
C ALA A 132 3.58 7.30 -18.31
N ALA A 133 2.33 7.04 -18.78
CA ALA A 133 1.82 7.65 -20.02
C ALA A 133 1.69 9.18 -19.91
N TYR A 134 1.61 9.70 -18.69
CA TYR A 134 1.42 11.13 -18.41
C TYR A 134 2.74 11.79 -18.05
N ASN A 135 2.96 13.02 -18.53
CA ASN A 135 4.14 13.78 -18.14
C ASN A 135 4.03 14.29 -16.68
N GLU A 136 5.15 14.75 -16.12
CA GLU A 136 5.24 15.14 -14.71
C GLU A 136 4.21 16.23 -14.32
N LYS A 137 3.94 17.21 -15.20
CA LYS A 137 2.94 18.27 -14.94
C LYS A 137 1.51 17.72 -14.95
N GLU A 138 1.21 16.80 -15.83
CA GLU A 138 -0.10 16.10 -15.89
C GLU A 138 -0.28 15.24 -14.64
N LEU A 139 0.75 14.51 -14.24
CA LEU A 139 0.76 13.70 -13.01
C LEU A 139 0.55 14.58 -11.77
N GLN A 140 1.21 15.73 -11.65
CA GLN A 140 0.98 16.66 -10.55
C GLN A 140 -0.48 17.13 -10.46
N LYS A 141 -1.11 17.44 -11.61
CA LYS A 141 -2.54 17.81 -11.62
C LYS A 141 -3.42 16.66 -11.14
N LEU A 142 -3.15 15.45 -11.62
CA LEU A 142 -3.92 14.26 -11.27
C LEU A 142 -3.76 13.92 -9.79
N ILE A 143 -2.53 13.90 -9.28
CA ILE A 143 -2.22 13.62 -7.87
C ILE A 143 -2.84 14.69 -6.97
N ARG A 144 -2.64 15.97 -7.27
CA ARG A 144 -3.22 17.09 -6.50
C ARG A 144 -4.74 17.05 -6.47
N PHE A 145 -5.39 16.78 -7.61
CA PHE A 145 -6.83 16.61 -7.69
C PHE A 145 -7.29 15.46 -6.80
N SER A 146 -6.62 14.30 -6.87
CA SER A 146 -6.94 13.12 -6.07
C SER A 146 -6.80 13.38 -4.57
N ILE A 147 -5.67 13.99 -4.14
CA ILE A 147 -5.45 14.38 -2.74
C ILE A 147 -6.56 15.34 -2.27
N ASN A 148 -6.83 16.41 -3.03
CA ASN A 148 -7.82 17.41 -2.65
C ASN A 148 -9.23 16.82 -2.59
N THR A 149 -9.56 15.85 -3.45
CA THR A 149 -10.83 15.14 -3.42
C THR A 149 -10.97 14.34 -2.14
N LEU A 150 -9.98 13.54 -1.77
CA LEU A 150 -10.00 12.77 -0.51
C LEU A 150 -10.11 13.69 0.70
N VAL A 151 -9.30 14.74 0.78
CA VAL A 151 -9.34 15.72 1.89
C VAL A 151 -10.70 16.44 1.96
N LYS A 152 -11.29 16.84 0.83
CA LYS A 152 -12.62 17.44 0.77
C LYS A 152 -13.69 16.53 1.37
N HIS A 153 -13.55 15.23 1.24
CA HIS A 153 -14.47 14.24 1.80
C HIS A 153 -14.07 13.76 3.22
N GLY A 154 -13.12 14.48 3.85
CA GLY A 154 -12.76 14.32 5.26
C GLY A 154 -11.87 13.14 5.56
N PHE A 155 -11.11 12.65 4.57
CA PHE A 155 -9.97 11.76 4.80
C PHE A 155 -8.72 12.56 5.09
N ASP A 156 -7.76 11.95 5.79
CA ASP A 156 -6.48 12.58 6.04
C ASP A 156 -5.75 12.86 4.73
N ARG A 157 -4.87 13.88 4.75
CA ARG A 157 -4.05 14.17 3.59
C ARG A 157 -3.05 13.02 3.39
N PRO A 158 -3.11 12.28 2.25
CA PRO A 158 -2.20 11.19 1.98
C PRO A 158 -0.74 11.63 1.99
N ARG A 159 0.12 10.81 2.58
CA ARG A 159 1.58 10.95 2.55
C ARG A 159 2.26 9.72 1.98
N SER A 160 1.53 8.64 1.80
CA SER A 160 1.96 7.42 1.15
C SER A 160 1.20 7.20 -0.16
N PHE A 161 1.78 6.39 -1.04
CA PHE A 161 1.24 6.12 -2.37
C PHE A 161 1.51 4.67 -2.79
N ARG A 162 0.60 4.11 -3.57
CA ARG A 162 0.84 2.93 -4.40
C ARG A 162 0.26 3.15 -5.78
N ALA A 163 1.06 2.94 -6.83
CA ALA A 163 0.61 3.05 -8.21
C ALA A 163 -0.29 1.88 -8.59
N GLY A 164 -1.33 2.15 -9.35
CA GLY A 164 -2.11 1.11 -10.00
C GLY A 164 -1.21 0.18 -10.81
N ALA A 165 -1.41 -1.13 -10.64
CA ALA A 165 -0.59 -2.16 -11.27
C ALA A 165 0.93 -2.01 -11.00
N TRP A 166 1.34 -1.39 -9.89
CA TRP A 166 2.73 -1.12 -9.48
C TRP A 166 3.55 -0.31 -10.51
N GLN A 167 2.88 0.44 -11.38
CA GLN A 167 3.52 1.14 -12.49
C GLN A 167 3.94 2.57 -12.11
N ALA A 168 4.98 2.68 -11.29
CA ALA A 168 5.61 3.95 -10.94
C ALA A 168 7.04 4.03 -11.48
N ASP A 169 7.40 5.19 -12.05
CA ASP A 169 8.74 5.54 -12.50
C ASP A 169 9.21 6.86 -11.91
N ASN A 170 10.39 7.31 -12.27
CA ASN A 170 10.96 8.56 -11.76
C ASN A 170 10.10 9.80 -12.04
N HIS A 171 9.28 9.81 -13.11
CA HIS A 171 8.36 10.94 -13.37
C HIS A 171 7.22 10.95 -12.36
N VAL A 172 6.66 9.76 -12.08
CA VAL A 172 5.63 9.57 -11.05
C VAL A 172 6.19 9.99 -9.69
N PHE A 173 7.35 9.50 -9.29
CA PHE A 173 7.96 9.84 -7.99
C PHE A 173 8.24 11.33 -7.83
N ARG A 174 8.76 12.02 -8.85
CA ARG A 174 8.96 13.48 -8.78
C ARG A 174 7.64 14.23 -8.64
N ALA A 175 6.60 13.79 -9.36
CA ALA A 175 5.28 14.40 -9.24
C ALA A 175 4.70 14.19 -7.83
N LEU A 176 4.80 12.99 -7.27
CA LEU A 176 4.37 12.64 -5.90
C LEU A 176 5.10 13.48 -4.86
N ALA A 177 6.45 13.53 -4.91
CA ALA A 177 7.27 14.30 -3.97
C ALA A 177 6.92 15.80 -3.98
N LYS A 178 6.63 16.38 -5.14
CA LYS A 178 6.19 17.77 -5.27
C LYS A 178 4.79 18.04 -4.69
N GLU A 179 3.96 17.03 -4.58
CA GLU A 179 2.65 17.11 -3.94
C GLU A 179 2.67 16.70 -2.45
N GLY A 180 3.86 16.43 -1.89
CA GLY A 180 4.06 16.16 -0.47
C GLY A 180 3.86 14.70 -0.06
N ILE A 181 3.81 13.77 -1.03
CA ILE A 181 3.92 12.33 -0.77
C ILE A 181 5.38 12.00 -0.48
N THR A 182 5.64 11.28 0.58
CA THR A 182 7.00 10.98 1.07
C THR A 182 7.34 9.49 1.08
N LEU A 183 6.32 8.64 0.95
CA LEU A 183 6.45 7.19 0.92
C LEU A 183 5.75 6.62 -0.33
N ASP A 184 6.43 5.73 -1.03
CA ASP A 184 5.87 4.88 -2.08
C ASP A 184 5.90 3.41 -1.64
N SER A 185 4.96 2.61 -2.14
CA SER A 185 4.92 1.16 -1.92
C SER A 185 4.57 0.42 -3.21
N SER A 186 5.15 0.90 -4.33
CA SER A 186 4.88 0.31 -5.65
C SER A 186 5.89 -0.75 -6.07
N ALA A 187 7.04 -0.89 -5.38
CA ALA A 187 8.00 -1.92 -5.72
C ALA A 187 7.47 -3.31 -5.35
N THR A 188 7.32 -4.19 -6.32
CA THR A 188 6.95 -5.60 -6.10
C THR A 188 7.77 -6.53 -7.00
N SER A 189 7.86 -7.80 -6.61
CA SER A 189 8.52 -8.80 -7.46
C SER A 189 7.58 -9.26 -8.59
N ALA A 190 8.05 -9.14 -9.84
CA ALA A 190 7.28 -9.63 -10.99
C ALA A 190 6.98 -11.14 -10.90
N GLU A 191 7.79 -11.93 -10.19
CA GLU A 191 7.58 -13.37 -10.05
C GLU A 191 6.24 -13.73 -9.42
N TYR A 192 5.69 -12.89 -8.53
CA TYR A 192 4.35 -13.10 -7.98
C TYR A 192 3.24 -12.94 -9.03
N LEU A 193 3.52 -12.22 -10.13
CA LEU A 193 2.55 -11.94 -11.18
C LEU A 193 2.60 -12.98 -12.31
N LYS A 194 3.62 -13.84 -12.34
CA LYS A 194 3.92 -14.74 -13.45
C LYS A 194 2.77 -15.68 -13.80
N GLU A 195 2.16 -16.29 -12.81
CA GLU A 195 1.07 -17.24 -13.03
C GLU A 195 -0.14 -16.57 -13.69
N ARG A 196 -0.58 -15.43 -13.15
CA ARG A 196 -1.81 -14.75 -13.59
C ARG A 196 -1.58 -13.82 -14.79
N TRP A 197 -0.43 -13.15 -14.85
CA TRP A 197 -0.12 -12.07 -15.80
C TRP A 197 1.06 -12.35 -16.71
N GLY A 198 1.67 -13.52 -16.66
CA GLY A 198 2.86 -13.87 -17.44
C GLY A 198 2.70 -13.74 -18.95
N LYS A 199 1.45 -13.81 -19.47
CA LYS A 199 1.12 -13.59 -20.88
C LYS A 199 0.67 -12.17 -21.21
N SER A 200 0.58 -11.26 -20.23
CA SER A 200 0.19 -9.86 -20.41
C SER A 200 1.40 -8.94 -20.44
N LEU A 201 1.20 -7.69 -20.88
CA LEU A 201 2.23 -6.65 -20.83
C LEU A 201 2.58 -6.23 -19.41
N LEU A 202 1.76 -6.54 -18.41
CA LEU A 202 2.01 -6.20 -17.01
C LEU A 202 3.27 -6.87 -16.46
N TYR A 203 3.42 -8.18 -16.70
CA TYR A 203 4.55 -8.96 -16.19
C TYR A 203 5.92 -8.37 -16.59
N PRO A 204 6.22 -8.17 -17.89
CA PRO A 204 7.50 -7.60 -18.31
C PRO A 204 7.66 -6.13 -17.88
N VAL A 205 6.57 -5.36 -17.81
CA VAL A 205 6.64 -3.95 -17.36
C VAL A 205 7.03 -3.87 -15.89
N VAL A 206 6.40 -4.64 -15.01
CA VAL A 206 6.75 -4.69 -13.58
C VAL A 206 8.18 -5.20 -13.40
N GLY A 207 8.58 -6.25 -14.13
CA GLY A 207 9.96 -6.76 -14.10
C GLY A 207 11.00 -5.73 -14.53
N LYS A 208 10.66 -4.84 -15.47
CA LYS A 208 11.54 -3.75 -15.89
C LYS A 208 11.60 -2.60 -14.89
N LEU A 209 10.47 -2.26 -14.26
CA LEU A 209 10.40 -1.19 -13.25
C LEU A 209 11.09 -1.59 -11.95
N TRP A 210 10.94 -2.85 -11.54
CA TRP A 210 11.37 -3.37 -10.24
C TRP A 210 12.29 -4.60 -10.36
N PRO A 211 13.39 -4.53 -11.14
CA PRO A 211 14.18 -5.71 -11.53
C PRO A 211 14.87 -6.41 -10.37
N ASN A 212 15.10 -5.69 -9.26
CA ASN A 212 15.83 -6.20 -8.10
C ASN A 212 14.92 -6.45 -6.87
N THR A 213 13.59 -6.27 -7.03
CA THR A 213 12.67 -6.50 -5.91
C THR A 213 12.41 -7.98 -5.70
N THR A 214 12.58 -8.42 -4.46
CA THR A 214 12.42 -9.81 -4.03
C THR A 214 11.54 -9.88 -2.78
N ALA A 215 11.23 -11.11 -2.34
CA ALA A 215 10.49 -11.37 -1.10
C ALA A 215 11.17 -10.83 0.17
N THR A 216 12.46 -10.48 0.11
CA THR A 216 13.24 -9.96 1.25
C THR A 216 13.74 -8.53 1.03
N SER A 217 13.28 -7.84 -0.02
CA SER A 217 13.61 -6.43 -0.23
C SER A 217 13.11 -5.58 0.95
N GLN A 218 13.97 -4.69 1.44
CA GLN A 218 13.71 -3.86 2.60
C GLN A 218 13.53 -2.38 2.18
N PRO A 219 12.96 -1.52 3.04
CA PRO A 219 12.79 -0.11 2.72
C PRO A 219 14.09 0.57 2.30
N TYR A 220 14.01 1.44 1.28
CA TYR A 220 15.15 2.18 0.77
C TYR A 220 14.74 3.56 0.24
N HIS A 221 15.70 4.49 0.13
CA HIS A 221 15.45 5.80 -0.42
C HIS A 221 15.74 5.86 -1.93
N ILE A 222 14.74 6.30 -2.71
CA ILE A 222 14.89 6.65 -4.11
C ILE A 222 15.34 8.10 -4.20
N LYS A 223 16.52 8.36 -4.79
CA LYS A 223 17.02 9.72 -5.03
C LYS A 223 16.43 10.24 -6.34
N LEU A 224 15.75 11.39 -6.27
CA LEU A 224 15.01 11.97 -7.40
C LEU A 224 15.70 13.19 -8.04
N GLY A 225 16.86 13.56 -7.50
CA GLY A 225 17.58 14.78 -7.89
C GLY A 225 17.00 16.04 -7.20
N SER A 226 17.70 17.17 -7.33
CA SER A 226 17.27 18.47 -6.76
C SER A 226 16.93 18.44 -5.27
N GLY A 227 17.58 17.56 -4.49
CA GLY A 227 17.33 17.39 -3.06
C GLY A 227 16.05 16.62 -2.72
N LEU A 228 15.30 16.14 -3.70
CA LEU A 228 14.11 15.31 -3.49
C LEU A 228 14.50 13.85 -3.29
N SER A 229 13.78 13.19 -2.37
CA SER A 229 13.85 11.74 -2.18
C SER A 229 12.47 11.19 -1.85
N MET A 230 12.28 9.90 -2.10
CA MET A 230 11.09 9.14 -1.75
C MET A 230 11.54 7.92 -0.94
N LEU A 231 10.85 7.62 0.14
CA LEU A 231 11.02 6.33 0.81
C LEU A 231 10.21 5.29 0.04
N GLU A 232 10.86 4.22 -0.41
CA GLU A 232 10.18 3.05 -0.96
C GLU A 232 10.03 1.99 0.13
N LEU A 233 8.79 1.58 0.40
CA LEU A 233 8.46 0.38 1.17
C LEU A 233 8.05 -0.72 0.19
N PRO A 234 8.93 -1.63 -0.21
CA PRO A 234 8.57 -2.67 -1.16
C PRO A 234 7.38 -3.50 -0.68
N ASN A 235 6.41 -3.71 -1.56
CA ASN A 235 5.33 -4.69 -1.38
C ASN A 235 5.90 -6.10 -1.60
N ASN A 236 6.85 -6.47 -0.75
CA ASN A 236 7.68 -7.66 -0.86
C ASN A 236 6.95 -8.97 -0.57
N GLY A 237 5.78 -8.92 0.04
CA GLY A 237 4.83 -10.03 0.23
C GLY A 237 3.70 -10.05 -0.81
N CYS A 238 3.64 -9.06 -1.71
CA CYS A 238 2.61 -8.89 -2.73
C CYS A 238 1.19 -8.73 -2.17
N LEU A 239 0.18 -9.00 -2.99
CA LEU A 239 -1.22 -8.96 -2.59
C LEU A 239 -1.82 -10.37 -2.61
N ALA A 240 -2.72 -10.65 -1.68
CA ALA A 240 -3.39 -11.95 -1.51
C ALA A 240 -4.13 -12.45 -2.77
N ASP A 241 -4.37 -11.55 -3.72
CA ASP A 241 -4.91 -11.85 -5.06
C ASP A 241 -3.95 -12.64 -5.94
N TYR A 242 -2.65 -12.60 -5.62
CA TYR A 242 -1.57 -13.19 -6.42
C TYR A 242 -0.76 -14.23 -5.64
N VAL A 243 -0.89 -14.26 -4.33
CA VAL A 243 -0.17 -15.19 -3.44
C VAL A 243 -1.14 -15.94 -2.55
N SER A 244 -0.85 -17.22 -2.29
CA SER A 244 -1.58 -18.02 -1.30
C SER A 244 -1.12 -17.71 0.13
N GLY A 245 -1.89 -18.16 1.13
CA GLY A 245 -1.47 -18.09 2.53
C GLY A 245 -0.13 -18.79 2.80
N ASP A 246 0.13 -19.92 2.14
CA ASP A 246 1.41 -20.63 2.23
C ASP A 246 2.57 -19.82 1.66
N MET A 247 2.36 -19.10 0.55
CA MET A 247 3.37 -18.20 -0.03
C MET A 247 3.66 -17.03 0.91
N ILE A 248 2.64 -16.47 1.57
CA ILE A 248 2.80 -15.43 2.60
C ILE A 248 3.63 -15.98 3.76
N ALA A 249 3.31 -17.17 4.27
CA ALA A 249 4.05 -17.84 5.32
C ALA A 249 5.53 -18.08 4.93
N GLN A 250 5.80 -18.56 3.72
CA GLN A 250 7.15 -18.73 3.19
C GLN A 250 7.91 -17.40 3.09
N THR A 251 7.24 -16.34 2.64
CA THR A 251 7.84 -15.00 2.59
C THR A 251 8.17 -14.48 3.98
N PHE A 252 7.30 -14.70 4.97
CA PHE A 252 7.59 -14.41 6.36
C PHE A 252 8.83 -15.14 6.85
N GLN A 253 8.95 -16.46 6.62
CA GLN A 253 10.13 -17.24 7.04
C GLN A 253 11.44 -16.73 6.41
N LYS A 254 11.42 -16.27 5.15
CA LYS A 254 12.58 -15.63 4.52
C LYS A 254 12.97 -14.33 5.25
N ASN A 255 11.99 -13.52 5.65
CA ASN A 255 12.24 -12.29 6.41
C ASN A 255 12.67 -12.57 7.86
N VAL A 256 12.18 -13.64 8.50
CA VAL A 256 12.71 -14.14 9.77
C VAL A 256 14.19 -14.51 9.65
N ALA A 257 14.56 -15.22 8.58
CA ALA A 257 15.97 -15.57 8.34
C ALA A 257 16.84 -14.33 8.14
N LEU A 258 16.33 -13.30 7.43
CA LEU A 258 17.01 -12.02 7.28
C LEU A 258 17.18 -11.30 8.63
N TRP A 259 16.12 -11.21 9.43
CA TRP A 259 16.16 -10.59 10.76
C TRP A 259 17.14 -11.30 11.71
N LYS A 260 17.21 -12.64 11.66
CA LYS A 260 18.16 -13.42 12.47
C LYS A 260 19.63 -13.11 12.15
N GLN A 261 19.93 -12.63 10.94
CA GLN A 261 21.28 -12.22 10.53
C GLN A 261 21.69 -10.87 11.15
N ASN A 262 20.72 -9.97 11.40
CA ASN A 262 20.97 -8.67 12.03
C ASN A 262 19.83 -8.28 12.96
N LYS A 263 19.86 -8.76 14.21
CA LYS A 263 18.82 -8.50 15.22
C LYS A 263 18.78 -7.06 15.76
N ASN A 264 19.63 -6.18 15.26
CA ASN A 264 19.66 -4.77 15.65
C ASN A 264 18.95 -3.87 14.65
N GLN A 265 18.36 -4.44 13.59
CA GLN A 265 17.66 -3.71 12.54
C GLN A 265 16.27 -4.30 12.31
N ASP A 266 15.27 -3.43 12.21
CA ASP A 266 13.93 -3.81 11.81
C ASP A 266 13.92 -4.45 10.42
N VAL A 267 13.10 -5.47 10.24
CA VAL A 267 12.85 -6.10 8.93
C VAL A 267 11.37 -5.96 8.61
N TYR A 268 11.07 -5.47 7.41
CA TYR A 268 9.72 -5.18 6.97
C TYR A 268 9.17 -6.25 6.02
N LEU A 269 7.95 -6.68 6.29
CA LEU A 269 7.12 -7.50 5.41
C LEU A 269 5.85 -6.73 5.07
N SER A 270 5.69 -6.32 3.81
CA SER A 270 4.49 -5.62 3.31
C SER A 270 3.67 -6.57 2.45
N ILE A 271 2.46 -6.87 2.90
CA ILE A 271 1.45 -7.71 2.23
C ILE A 271 0.16 -6.91 2.11
N GLY A 272 -0.75 -7.33 1.22
CA GLY A 272 -2.02 -6.61 1.11
C GLY A 272 -3.08 -7.40 0.36
N PHE A 273 -4.14 -6.69 -0.03
CA PHE A 273 -5.24 -7.20 -0.84
C PHE A 273 -5.97 -6.04 -1.54
N HIS A 274 -6.79 -6.36 -2.56
CA HIS A 274 -7.67 -5.36 -3.16
C HIS A 274 -9.04 -5.35 -2.50
N GLN A 275 -9.60 -4.15 -2.30
CA GLN A 275 -10.95 -3.98 -1.77
C GLN A 275 -11.99 -4.69 -2.69
N GLU A 276 -11.86 -4.54 -4.01
CA GLU A 276 -12.81 -5.08 -4.98
C GLU A 276 -12.85 -6.61 -5.06
N THR A 277 -11.89 -7.30 -4.47
CA THR A 277 -11.80 -8.76 -4.48
C THR A 277 -11.67 -9.34 -3.07
N ALA A 278 -11.94 -8.54 -2.04
CA ALA A 278 -11.75 -8.89 -0.64
C ALA A 278 -12.48 -10.18 -0.26
N LEU A 279 -13.75 -10.34 -0.65
CA LEU A 279 -14.52 -11.56 -0.36
C LEU A 279 -13.80 -12.83 -0.85
N LYS A 280 -13.16 -12.74 -2.01
CA LYS A 280 -12.51 -13.90 -2.65
C LYS A 280 -11.13 -14.19 -2.05
N PHE A 281 -10.33 -13.16 -1.75
CA PHE A 281 -8.91 -13.36 -1.49
C PHE A 281 -8.48 -13.07 -0.03
N LEU A 282 -9.32 -12.46 0.81
CA LEU A 282 -9.03 -12.37 2.24
C LEU A 282 -8.77 -13.72 2.93
N PRO A 283 -9.37 -14.87 2.50
CA PRO A 283 -8.98 -16.17 3.06
C PRO A 283 -7.49 -16.50 2.93
N HIS A 284 -6.84 -16.11 1.82
CA HIS A 284 -5.38 -16.27 1.67
C HIS A 284 -4.60 -15.41 2.67
N LEU A 285 -5.01 -14.13 2.83
CA LEU A 285 -4.38 -13.24 3.81
C LEU A 285 -4.56 -13.76 5.24
N ARG A 286 -5.77 -14.20 5.62
CA ARG A 286 -6.06 -14.80 6.93
C ARG A 286 -5.13 -15.97 7.23
N GLN A 287 -5.05 -16.94 6.31
CA GLN A 287 -4.15 -18.08 6.44
C GLN A 287 -2.69 -17.63 6.62
N GLY A 288 -2.24 -16.63 5.86
CA GLY A 288 -0.89 -16.07 5.98
C GLY A 288 -0.64 -15.40 7.33
N LEU A 289 -1.60 -14.57 7.82
CA LEU A 289 -1.49 -13.90 9.11
C LEU A 289 -1.49 -14.89 10.28
N ASP A 290 -2.34 -15.92 10.25
CA ASP A 290 -2.36 -16.98 11.26
C ASP A 290 -1.02 -17.71 11.30
N ALA A 291 -0.42 -18.00 10.15
CA ALA A 291 0.90 -18.62 10.08
C ALA A 291 2.01 -17.70 10.60
N ILE A 292 1.91 -16.38 10.38
CA ILE A 292 2.83 -15.37 10.94
C ILE A 292 2.72 -15.36 12.46
N GLN A 293 1.51 -15.28 13.03
CA GLN A 293 1.29 -15.26 14.48
C GLN A 293 1.79 -16.54 15.14
N GLN A 294 1.39 -17.71 14.61
CA GLN A 294 1.86 -19.00 15.13
C GLN A 294 3.37 -19.17 15.03
N GLY A 295 3.98 -18.70 13.93
CA GLY A 295 5.43 -18.70 13.75
C GLY A 295 6.14 -17.79 14.76
N ALA A 296 5.58 -16.60 15.00
CA ALA A 296 6.09 -15.66 15.99
C ALA A 296 6.06 -16.23 17.41
N GLU A 297 4.93 -16.81 17.82
CA GLU A 297 4.77 -17.44 19.13
C GLU A 297 5.73 -18.63 19.32
N ARG A 298 5.75 -19.57 18.35
CA ARG A 298 6.60 -20.77 18.43
C ARG A 298 8.08 -20.46 18.55
N GLU A 299 8.55 -19.41 17.86
CA GLU A 299 9.98 -19.04 17.83
C GLU A 299 10.29 -17.84 18.74
N ASN A 300 9.32 -17.34 19.49
CA ASN A 300 9.43 -16.15 20.35
C ASN A 300 10.03 -14.95 19.59
N LEU A 301 9.45 -14.63 18.41
CA LEU A 301 9.91 -13.54 17.56
C LEU A 301 9.20 -12.23 17.90
N PRO A 302 9.90 -11.09 17.90
CA PRO A 302 9.29 -9.78 18.08
C PRO A 302 8.59 -9.34 16.77
N VAL A 303 7.34 -9.73 16.60
CA VAL A 303 6.51 -9.34 15.44
C VAL A 303 5.57 -8.22 15.84
N GLU A 304 5.53 -7.14 15.05
CA GLU A 304 4.66 -6.01 15.25
C GLU A 304 3.93 -5.66 13.95
N PHE A 305 2.61 -5.50 14.05
CA PHE A 305 1.79 -4.98 12.94
C PHE A 305 1.80 -3.45 13.00
N VAL A 306 2.21 -2.82 11.90
CA VAL A 306 2.47 -1.38 11.87
C VAL A 306 1.96 -0.73 10.58
N VAL A 307 1.71 0.58 10.65
CA VAL A 307 1.47 1.44 9.49
C VAL A 307 2.41 2.66 9.54
N PRO A 308 2.66 3.35 8.41
CA PRO A 308 3.42 4.61 8.40
C PRO A 308 2.85 5.67 9.37
N PRO A 309 3.67 6.63 9.86
CA PRO A 309 5.07 6.83 9.52
C PRO A 309 6.00 5.87 10.28
N PHE A 310 7.01 5.35 9.59
CA PHE A 310 8.02 4.49 10.19
C PHE A 310 9.18 5.31 10.75
N LYS A 311 9.78 4.84 11.85
CA LYS A 311 11.09 5.29 12.33
C LYS A 311 12.14 4.40 11.68
N LEU A 312 12.70 4.85 10.55
CA LEU A 312 13.76 4.15 9.83
C LEU A 312 15.13 4.71 10.22
#